data_b4101b5d1ef9889e1dd5985c10b57e29
#
_entry.id   b4101b5d1ef9889e1dd5985c10b57e29
#
_cell.length_a   1.000
_cell.length_b   1.000
_cell.length_c   1.000
_cell.angle_alpha   90.00
_cell.angle_beta   90.00
_cell.angle_gamma   90.00
#
_symmetry.space_group_name_H-M   'P 1'
#
loop_
_entity.id
_entity.type
_entity.pdbx_description
1 polymer ?
#
loop_
_entity_poly.entity_id
_entity_poly.type
_entity_poly.pdbx_seq_one_letter_code
_entity_poly.pdbx_strand_id
1 'polypeptide(L)'
;MPFVVGVARSGTTLLRLMLDAHPELAIPHETHFIPAVLREPQAGRESFFRRLTEFPTWQDLKTPADRFWEELCRVEPFDVQGGLRAFYRLYAGLRGKSRWGDKSPPYCLHIRTIHDGLPEARFIHILRDGRDVALSLRHLWFSPGTDMEALATQWVQHITLARQQGQGNPFYLEVRYEDLVRNPVRELQRICGFAGLEYEPGMERYHETARFRLEEVETRHDADGRVVITKDERLRLHRFTSLPPQSSRIGRWRTEMTREMLAAYEEIAGDLLADLGYERGSRRKRRRWFSRWFS
;
A
#
# COMPACT_ATOMS: atom_id res chain seq x y z
N MET A 1 -4.92 -5.35 -13.19
CA MET A 1 -3.61 -4.99 -12.63
C MET A 1 -3.72 -4.78 -11.13
N PRO A 2 -2.95 -5.48 -10.28
CA PRO A 2 -3.11 -5.40 -8.84
C PRO A 2 -2.56 -4.08 -8.26
N PHE A 3 -3.35 -3.44 -7.41
CA PHE A 3 -2.99 -2.27 -6.62
C PHE A 3 -3.07 -2.64 -5.13
N VAL A 4 -1.94 -2.78 -4.48
CA VAL A 4 -1.87 -3.11 -3.05
C VAL A 4 -2.01 -1.82 -2.23
N VAL A 5 -3.11 -1.72 -1.50
CA VAL A 5 -3.49 -0.53 -0.72
C VAL A 5 -3.80 -0.89 0.74
N GLY A 6 -3.89 0.12 1.60
CA GLY A 6 -4.26 -0.06 3.00
C GLY A 6 -3.61 0.96 3.93
N VAL A 7 -3.85 0.84 5.20
CA VAL A 7 -3.15 1.67 6.19
C VAL A 7 -1.65 1.33 6.16
N ALA A 8 -0.79 2.33 6.24
CA ALA A 8 0.65 2.10 6.36
C ALA A 8 0.93 1.12 7.54
N ARG A 9 1.90 0.24 7.40
CA ARG A 9 2.26 -0.82 8.36
C ARG A 9 1.27 -1.99 8.47
N SER A 10 0.26 -2.07 7.60
CA SER A 10 -0.66 -3.23 7.56
C SER A 10 -0.08 -4.46 6.85
N GLY A 11 1.14 -4.41 6.31
CA GLY A 11 1.76 -5.53 5.59
C GLY A 11 1.77 -5.37 4.07
N THR A 12 1.48 -4.17 3.56
CA THR A 12 1.48 -3.85 2.12
C THR A 12 2.82 -4.15 1.44
N THR A 13 3.96 -3.90 2.11
CA THR A 13 5.29 -4.24 1.56
C THR A 13 5.52 -5.76 1.50
N LEU A 14 5.04 -6.52 2.49
CA LEU A 14 5.10 -7.97 2.46
C LEU A 14 4.34 -8.51 1.25
N LEU A 15 3.08 -8.12 1.09
CA LEU A 15 2.25 -8.56 -0.03
C LEU A 15 2.83 -8.10 -1.38
N ARG A 16 3.35 -6.87 -1.47
CA ARG A 16 4.07 -6.41 -2.67
C ARG A 16 5.17 -7.37 -3.07
N LEU A 17 6.06 -7.73 -2.12
CA LEU A 17 7.22 -8.59 -2.41
C LEU A 17 6.79 -9.99 -2.82
N MET A 18 5.74 -10.55 -2.20
CA MET A 18 5.16 -11.83 -2.61
C MET A 18 4.63 -11.77 -4.04
N LEU A 19 3.88 -10.72 -4.39
CA LEU A 19 3.34 -10.51 -5.74
C LEU A 19 4.44 -10.22 -6.76
N ASP A 20 5.43 -9.41 -6.40
CA ASP A 20 6.56 -9.08 -7.27
C ASP A 20 7.49 -10.27 -7.52
N ALA A 21 7.45 -11.32 -6.69
CA ALA A 21 8.16 -12.58 -6.96
C ALA A 21 7.51 -13.43 -8.07
N HIS A 22 6.28 -13.09 -8.50
CA HIS A 22 5.64 -13.72 -9.65
C HIS A 22 6.43 -13.42 -10.94
N PRO A 23 6.69 -14.40 -11.82
CA PRO A 23 7.55 -14.21 -13.00
C PRO A 23 7.03 -13.16 -13.99
N GLU A 24 5.72 -12.99 -14.09
CA GLU A 24 5.13 -12.02 -15.03
C GLU A 24 4.86 -10.64 -14.43
N LEU A 25 4.82 -10.47 -13.10
CA LEU A 25 4.32 -9.25 -12.46
C LEU A 25 5.43 -8.43 -11.81
N ALA A 26 5.57 -7.16 -12.21
CA ALA A 26 6.44 -6.18 -11.57
C ALA A 26 5.61 -5.16 -10.77
N ILE A 27 5.98 -4.95 -9.50
CA ILE A 27 5.37 -3.93 -8.65
C ILE A 27 6.47 -3.00 -8.12
N PRO A 28 6.43 -1.69 -8.47
CA PRO A 28 7.41 -0.72 -7.98
C PRO A 28 7.32 -0.53 -6.46
N HIS A 29 8.32 0.15 -5.93
CA HIS A 29 8.18 0.80 -4.64
C HIS A 29 7.05 1.87 -4.73
N GLU A 30 6.68 2.50 -3.65
CA GLU A 30 5.53 3.42 -3.60
C GLU A 30 5.64 4.56 -4.62
N THR A 31 4.68 4.66 -5.54
CA THR A 31 4.66 5.69 -6.59
C THR A 31 4.11 7.02 -6.10
N HIS A 32 3.01 7.01 -5.38
CA HIS A 32 2.30 8.16 -4.78
C HIS A 32 1.78 9.21 -5.76
N PHE A 33 2.21 9.26 -7.00
CA PHE A 33 1.88 10.34 -7.96
C PHE A 33 0.53 10.16 -8.68
N ILE A 34 -0.04 8.95 -8.75
CA ILE A 34 -1.23 8.68 -9.58
C ILE A 34 -2.41 9.62 -9.26
N PRO A 35 -2.85 9.80 -8.00
CA PRO A 35 -3.97 10.69 -7.74
C PRO A 35 -3.70 12.15 -8.11
N ALA A 36 -2.44 12.59 -8.02
CA ALA A 36 -2.05 13.94 -8.37
C ALA A 36 -2.15 14.20 -9.88
N VAL A 37 -1.66 13.25 -10.70
CA VAL A 37 -1.70 13.42 -12.17
C VAL A 37 -3.10 13.20 -12.73
N LEU A 38 -3.90 12.31 -12.16
CA LEU A 38 -5.30 12.10 -12.60
C LEU A 38 -6.24 13.29 -12.31
N ARG A 39 -5.87 14.19 -11.39
CA ARG A 39 -6.61 15.45 -11.16
C ARG A 39 -6.38 16.47 -12.26
N GLU A 40 -5.40 16.29 -13.12
CA GLU A 40 -5.06 17.19 -14.21
C GLU A 40 -5.08 16.43 -15.56
N PRO A 41 -6.26 15.92 -15.97
CA PRO A 41 -6.37 15.07 -17.16
C PRO A 41 -5.99 15.78 -18.46
N GLN A 42 -5.95 17.12 -18.47
CA GLN A 42 -5.55 17.95 -19.62
C GLN A 42 -4.06 18.29 -19.63
N ALA A 43 -3.25 17.73 -18.70
CA ALA A 43 -1.81 17.97 -18.68
C ALA A 43 -1.16 17.49 -19.98
N GLY A 44 -0.34 18.33 -20.60
CA GLY A 44 0.46 17.94 -21.76
C GLY A 44 1.60 16.98 -21.39
N ARG A 45 2.15 16.29 -22.40
CA ARG A 45 3.20 15.27 -22.26
C ARG A 45 4.40 15.74 -21.42
N GLU A 46 4.93 16.94 -21.72
CA GLU A 46 6.09 17.49 -21.00
C GLU A 46 5.78 17.80 -19.53
N SER A 47 4.60 18.38 -19.27
CA SER A 47 4.14 18.64 -17.90
C SER A 47 3.97 17.35 -17.12
N PHE A 48 3.38 16.33 -17.73
CA PHE A 48 3.22 15.00 -17.13
C PHE A 48 4.58 14.36 -16.84
N PHE A 49 5.50 14.35 -17.82
CA PHE A 49 6.86 13.82 -17.66
C PHE A 49 7.58 14.46 -16.48
N ARG A 50 7.63 15.80 -16.46
CA ARG A 50 8.29 16.56 -15.39
C ARG A 50 7.68 16.25 -14.03
N ARG A 51 6.35 16.21 -13.93
CA ARG A 51 5.65 15.91 -12.68
C ARG A 51 5.99 14.52 -12.12
N LEU A 52 6.17 13.50 -12.95
CA LEU A 52 6.58 12.18 -12.50
C LEU A 52 8.07 12.14 -12.11
N THR A 53 8.94 12.68 -12.95
CA THR A 53 10.39 12.62 -12.75
C THR A 53 10.90 13.49 -11.61
N GLU A 54 10.18 14.57 -11.29
CA GLU A 54 10.45 15.44 -10.14
C GLU A 54 9.75 14.95 -8.86
N PHE A 55 8.92 13.89 -8.94
CA PHE A 55 8.22 13.40 -7.76
C PHE A 55 9.21 12.78 -6.76
N PRO A 56 9.07 13.02 -5.44
CA PRO A 56 10.04 12.57 -4.43
C PRO A 56 10.34 11.08 -4.41
N THR A 57 9.46 10.24 -4.97
CA THR A 57 9.63 8.79 -5.05
C THR A 57 10.27 8.31 -6.33
N TRP A 58 10.50 9.18 -7.33
CA TRP A 58 11.01 8.78 -8.64
C TRP A 58 12.33 8.01 -8.56
N GLN A 59 13.25 8.44 -7.73
CA GLN A 59 14.57 7.79 -7.58
C GLN A 59 14.46 6.34 -7.09
N ASP A 60 13.42 6.03 -6.29
CA ASP A 60 13.15 4.68 -5.79
C ASP A 60 12.66 3.74 -6.91
N LEU A 61 12.17 4.28 -8.03
CA LEU A 61 11.58 3.48 -9.11
C LEU A 61 12.64 2.91 -10.05
N LYS A 62 13.89 3.41 -9.99
CA LYS A 62 15.01 2.94 -10.81
C LYS A 62 14.65 2.87 -12.31
N THR A 63 13.92 3.88 -12.78
CA THR A 63 13.48 4.00 -14.16
C THR A 63 14.22 5.16 -14.82
N PRO A 64 15.02 4.91 -15.90
CA PRO A 64 15.73 5.98 -16.61
C PRO A 64 14.75 6.97 -17.22
N ALA A 65 14.95 8.27 -16.97
CA ALA A 65 14.04 9.31 -17.40
C ALA A 65 14.01 9.48 -18.93
N ASP A 66 15.15 9.31 -19.60
CA ASP A 66 15.28 9.32 -21.06
C ASP A 66 14.44 8.21 -21.73
N ARG A 67 14.55 6.98 -21.21
CA ARG A 67 13.73 5.86 -21.69
C ARG A 67 12.25 6.10 -21.45
N PHE A 68 11.91 6.69 -20.31
CA PHE A 68 10.52 7.05 -20.03
C PHE A 68 10.01 8.12 -21.00
N TRP A 69 10.80 9.12 -21.33
CA TRP A 69 10.44 10.12 -22.32
C TRP A 69 10.20 9.50 -23.71
N GLU A 70 11.07 8.58 -24.14
CA GLU A 70 10.90 7.84 -25.40
C GLU A 70 9.56 7.09 -25.43
N GLU A 71 9.19 6.41 -24.33
CA GLU A 71 7.90 5.69 -24.25
C GLU A 71 6.70 6.65 -24.26
N LEU A 72 6.83 7.82 -23.61
CA LEU A 72 5.78 8.84 -23.63
C LEU A 72 5.57 9.41 -25.05
N CYS A 73 6.64 9.58 -25.82
CA CYS A 73 6.55 10.06 -27.20
C CYS A 73 5.78 9.09 -28.12
N ARG A 74 5.69 7.83 -27.76
CA ARG A 74 4.90 6.81 -28.50
C ARG A 74 3.40 6.81 -28.16
N VAL A 75 2.99 7.56 -27.14
CA VAL A 75 1.57 7.68 -26.76
C VAL A 75 0.93 8.76 -27.64
N GLU A 76 0.19 8.35 -28.67
CA GLU A 76 -0.47 9.25 -29.63
C GLU A 76 -1.93 8.85 -29.86
N PRO A 77 -2.90 9.76 -29.70
CA PRO A 77 -2.73 11.06 -29.02
C PRO A 77 -2.34 10.89 -27.54
N PHE A 78 -1.58 11.85 -27.02
CA PHE A 78 -1.19 11.79 -25.60
C PHE A 78 -2.39 12.04 -24.70
N ASP A 79 -2.56 11.18 -23.70
CA ASP A 79 -3.38 11.40 -22.52
C ASP A 79 -2.66 10.91 -21.24
N VAL A 80 -3.12 11.38 -20.09
CA VAL A 80 -2.52 11.06 -18.78
C VAL A 80 -2.58 9.56 -18.47
N GLN A 81 -3.66 8.89 -18.85
CA GLN A 81 -3.87 7.46 -18.63
C GLN A 81 -2.91 6.62 -19.48
N GLY A 82 -2.73 7.00 -20.75
CA GLY A 82 -1.73 6.41 -21.66
C GLY A 82 -0.32 6.60 -21.12
N GLY A 83 -0.01 7.81 -20.64
CA GLY A 83 1.27 8.13 -20.00
C GLY A 83 1.55 7.28 -18.77
N LEU A 84 0.56 7.07 -17.89
CA LEU A 84 0.69 6.16 -16.75
C LEU A 84 0.94 4.72 -17.20
N ARG A 85 0.19 4.23 -18.18
CA ARG A 85 0.40 2.87 -18.73
C ARG A 85 1.76 2.72 -19.39
N ALA A 86 2.28 3.76 -20.08
CA ALA A 86 3.61 3.78 -20.64
C ALA A 86 4.69 3.64 -19.57
N PHE A 87 4.57 4.40 -18.46
CA PHE A 87 5.46 4.27 -17.30
C PHE A 87 5.48 2.84 -16.77
N TYR A 88 4.33 2.27 -16.47
CA TYR A 88 4.28 0.93 -15.85
C TYR A 88 4.72 -0.18 -16.81
N ARG A 89 4.44 -0.08 -18.11
CA ARG A 89 4.96 -1.03 -19.11
C ARG A 89 6.48 -0.96 -19.19
N LEU A 90 7.05 0.24 -19.23
CA LEU A 90 8.50 0.42 -19.20
C LEU A 90 9.09 -0.18 -17.92
N TYR A 91 8.50 0.14 -16.75
CA TYR A 91 8.94 -0.39 -15.46
C TYR A 91 8.97 -1.91 -15.43
N ALA A 92 7.92 -2.56 -15.92
CA ALA A 92 7.83 -4.02 -16.00
C ALA A 92 8.83 -4.59 -17.02
N GLY A 93 8.93 -3.99 -18.21
CA GLY A 93 9.85 -4.39 -19.28
C GLY A 93 11.32 -4.33 -18.86
N LEU A 94 11.73 -3.30 -18.11
CA LEU A 94 13.07 -3.20 -17.54
C LEU A 94 13.42 -4.34 -16.56
N ARG A 95 12.42 -5.08 -16.10
CA ARG A 95 12.54 -6.23 -15.19
C ARG A 95 12.23 -7.56 -15.87
N GLY A 96 12.10 -7.56 -17.21
CA GLY A 96 11.78 -8.75 -18.00
C GLY A 96 10.38 -9.31 -17.73
N LYS A 97 9.43 -8.46 -17.28
CA LYS A 97 8.07 -8.87 -16.91
C LYS A 97 7.04 -8.22 -17.83
N SER A 98 5.95 -8.94 -18.12
CA SER A 98 4.91 -8.54 -19.06
C SER A 98 3.76 -7.77 -18.39
N ARG A 99 3.62 -7.89 -17.08
CA ARG A 99 2.51 -7.30 -16.29
C ARG A 99 3.05 -6.41 -15.20
N TRP A 100 2.23 -5.46 -14.78
CA TRP A 100 2.57 -4.50 -13.74
C TRP A 100 1.45 -4.34 -12.71
N GLY A 101 1.81 -3.83 -11.56
CA GLY A 101 0.93 -3.42 -10.49
C GLY A 101 1.48 -2.22 -9.77
N ASP A 102 0.85 -1.82 -8.67
CA ASP A 102 1.31 -0.77 -7.78
C ASP A 102 1.19 -1.17 -6.31
N LYS A 103 2.00 -0.57 -5.47
CA LYS A 103 1.85 -0.62 -4.02
C LYS A 103 2.12 0.75 -3.42
N SER A 104 1.05 1.46 -3.15
CA SER A 104 1.07 2.75 -2.45
C SER A 104 -0.05 2.73 -1.40
N PRO A 105 0.28 2.51 -0.11
CA PRO A 105 -0.72 2.35 0.94
C PRO A 105 -1.79 3.45 0.94
N PRO A 106 -1.46 4.76 0.79
CA PRO A 106 -2.46 5.83 0.80
C PRO A 106 -3.45 5.82 -0.36
N TYR A 107 -3.22 4.99 -1.40
CA TYR A 107 -4.20 4.87 -2.49
C TYR A 107 -5.53 4.25 -2.03
N CYS A 108 -5.58 3.68 -0.82
CA CYS A 108 -6.85 3.31 -0.19
C CYS A 108 -7.82 4.51 -0.03
N LEU A 109 -7.32 5.75 -0.04
CA LEU A 109 -8.12 6.97 -0.01
C LEU A 109 -8.59 7.43 -1.40
N HIS A 110 -8.08 6.82 -2.47
CA HIS A 110 -8.25 7.27 -3.86
C HIS A 110 -8.72 6.15 -4.81
N ILE A 111 -9.34 5.10 -4.29
CA ILE A 111 -9.75 3.91 -5.05
C ILE A 111 -10.61 4.30 -6.26
N ARG A 112 -11.65 5.11 -6.04
CA ARG A 112 -12.56 5.54 -7.11
C ARG A 112 -11.81 6.38 -8.17
N THR A 113 -11.07 7.39 -7.75
CA THR A 113 -10.30 8.25 -8.66
C THR A 113 -9.33 7.46 -9.52
N ILE A 114 -8.64 6.48 -8.92
CA ILE A 114 -7.69 5.64 -9.64
C ILE A 114 -8.43 4.69 -10.59
N HIS A 115 -9.53 4.08 -10.16
CA HIS A 115 -10.31 3.18 -11.00
C HIS A 115 -10.96 3.90 -12.19
N ASP A 116 -11.47 5.11 -11.99
CA ASP A 116 -12.04 5.92 -13.07
C ASP A 116 -10.99 6.28 -14.14
N GLY A 117 -9.74 6.51 -13.74
CA GLY A 117 -8.62 6.76 -14.64
C GLY A 117 -7.96 5.50 -15.22
N LEU A 118 -7.96 4.41 -14.45
CA LEU A 118 -7.36 3.12 -14.81
C LEU A 118 -8.37 1.99 -14.52
N PRO A 119 -9.37 1.74 -15.37
CA PRO A 119 -10.43 0.75 -15.13
C PRO A 119 -9.94 -0.69 -14.96
N GLU A 120 -8.73 -0.98 -15.44
CA GLU A 120 -8.04 -2.24 -15.24
C GLU A 120 -7.46 -2.43 -13.84
N ALA A 121 -7.43 -1.38 -13.00
CA ALA A 121 -6.94 -1.46 -11.62
C ALA A 121 -7.84 -2.36 -10.77
N ARG A 122 -7.20 -3.29 -10.03
CA ARG A 122 -7.85 -4.20 -9.08
C ARG A 122 -7.22 -4.00 -7.72
N PHE A 123 -8.00 -3.47 -6.78
CA PHE A 123 -7.50 -3.05 -5.47
C PHE A 123 -7.49 -4.22 -4.49
N ILE A 124 -6.33 -4.54 -3.96
CA ILE A 124 -6.13 -5.50 -2.89
C ILE A 124 -5.90 -4.69 -1.61
N HIS A 125 -6.96 -4.51 -0.84
CA HIS A 125 -6.92 -3.78 0.42
C HIS A 125 -6.50 -4.70 1.54
N ILE A 126 -5.27 -4.54 2.02
CA ILE A 126 -4.76 -5.31 3.14
C ILE A 126 -5.23 -4.70 4.45
N LEU A 127 -5.98 -5.49 5.22
CA LEU A 127 -6.47 -5.16 6.56
C LEU A 127 -5.57 -5.80 7.60
N ARG A 128 -5.32 -5.10 8.70
CA ARG A 128 -4.59 -5.61 9.86
C ARG A 128 -5.18 -5.05 11.13
N ASP A 129 -5.07 -5.78 12.25
CA ASP A 129 -5.44 -5.28 13.56
C ASP A 129 -4.82 -3.89 13.81
N GLY A 130 -5.69 -2.90 13.99
CA GLY A 130 -5.27 -1.51 14.08
C GLY A 130 -4.38 -1.21 15.27
N ARG A 131 -4.46 -2.00 16.33
CA ARG A 131 -3.61 -1.89 17.52
C ARG A 131 -2.17 -2.30 17.21
N ASP A 132 -1.97 -3.37 16.42
CA ASP A 132 -0.65 -3.77 15.92
C ASP A 132 -0.09 -2.75 14.93
N VAL A 133 -0.96 -2.14 14.11
CA VAL A 133 -0.60 -1.04 13.22
C VAL A 133 -0.12 0.17 14.02
N ALA A 134 -0.87 0.59 15.05
CA ALA A 134 -0.53 1.71 15.92
C ALA A 134 0.85 1.51 16.58
N LEU A 135 1.11 0.34 17.16
CA LEU A 135 2.43 0.01 17.74
C LEU A 135 3.58 0.10 16.73
N SER A 136 3.30 -0.21 15.46
CA SER A 136 4.31 -0.16 14.40
C SER A 136 4.48 1.24 13.78
N LEU A 137 3.50 2.12 13.93
CA LEU A 137 3.44 3.43 13.27
C LEU A 137 3.88 4.58 14.17
N ARG A 138 3.56 4.55 15.45
CA ARG A 138 3.63 5.67 16.41
C ARG A 138 4.95 6.44 16.49
N HIS A 139 6.06 5.82 16.10
CA HIS A 139 7.40 6.43 16.19
C HIS A 139 8.01 6.68 14.81
N LEU A 140 7.22 6.58 13.74
CA LEU A 140 7.71 6.82 12.39
C LEU A 140 7.50 8.29 12.02
N TRP A 141 8.39 8.81 11.18
CA TRP A 141 8.39 10.20 10.73
C TRP A 141 7.10 10.63 10.00
N PHE A 142 6.37 9.65 9.43
CA PHE A 142 5.08 9.87 8.75
C PHE A 142 3.86 9.48 9.61
N SER A 143 4.05 9.28 10.91
CA SER A 143 2.96 9.01 11.84
C SER A 143 2.09 10.27 12.01
N PRO A 144 0.75 10.13 12.16
CA PRO A 144 -0.12 11.27 12.50
C PRO A 144 0.10 11.82 13.91
N GLY A 145 0.85 11.09 14.73
CA GLY A 145 1.15 11.41 16.13
C GLY A 145 1.66 10.18 16.88
N THR A 146 1.95 10.35 18.15
CA THR A 146 2.39 9.25 19.03
C THR A 146 1.26 8.75 19.94
N ASP A 147 0.17 9.50 20.06
CA ASP A 147 -0.99 9.16 20.87
C ASP A 147 -1.89 8.13 20.19
N MET A 148 -2.60 7.34 21.00
CA MET A 148 -3.43 6.24 20.48
C MET A 148 -4.71 6.74 19.80
N GLU A 149 -5.21 7.90 20.17
CA GLU A 149 -6.40 8.52 19.60
C GLU A 149 -6.16 8.95 18.14
N ALA A 150 -5.05 9.65 17.86
CA ALA A 150 -4.69 10.04 16.49
C ALA A 150 -4.46 8.82 15.59
N LEU A 151 -3.76 7.81 16.11
CA LEU A 151 -3.49 6.56 15.41
C LEU A 151 -4.77 5.76 15.12
N ALA A 152 -5.68 5.68 16.09
CA ALA A 152 -6.99 5.04 15.94
C ALA A 152 -7.86 5.78 14.91
N THR A 153 -7.89 7.11 14.99
CA THR A 153 -8.65 7.96 14.07
C THR A 153 -8.19 7.76 12.63
N GLN A 154 -6.88 7.81 12.38
CA GLN A 154 -6.33 7.55 11.04
C GLN A 154 -6.69 6.15 10.53
N TRP A 155 -6.53 5.12 11.38
CA TRP A 155 -6.84 3.74 11.02
C TRP A 155 -8.32 3.58 10.63
N VAL A 156 -9.23 4.12 11.44
CA VAL A 156 -10.68 4.10 11.17
C VAL A 156 -11.00 4.84 9.87
N GLN A 157 -10.49 6.06 9.69
CA GLN A 157 -10.73 6.87 8.50
C GLN A 157 -10.28 6.17 7.22
N HIS A 158 -9.06 5.63 7.19
CA HIS A 158 -8.51 4.97 6.00
C HIS A 158 -9.33 3.75 5.60
N ILE A 159 -9.70 2.89 6.55
CA ILE A 159 -10.49 1.69 6.26
C ILE A 159 -11.91 2.07 5.83
N THR A 160 -12.55 3.00 6.54
CA THR A 160 -13.91 3.42 6.22
C THR A 160 -13.99 4.04 4.83
N LEU A 161 -13.07 4.95 4.49
CA LEU A 161 -13.03 5.59 3.17
C LEU A 161 -12.71 4.59 2.05
N ALA A 162 -11.79 3.63 2.29
CA ALA A 162 -11.50 2.58 1.32
C ALA A 162 -12.75 1.72 1.03
N ARG A 163 -13.46 1.30 2.08
CA ARG A 163 -14.68 0.51 1.97
C ARG A 163 -15.81 1.27 1.28
N GLN A 164 -16.03 2.55 1.61
CA GLN A 164 -17.03 3.39 0.95
C GLN A 164 -16.81 3.48 -0.58
N GLN A 165 -15.56 3.47 -1.02
CA GLN A 165 -15.22 3.56 -2.44
C GLN A 165 -15.21 2.20 -3.17
N GLY A 166 -14.84 1.12 -2.47
CA GLY A 166 -14.51 -0.16 -3.09
C GLY A 166 -15.41 -1.33 -2.71
N GLN A 167 -15.91 -1.39 -1.48
CA GLN A 167 -16.65 -2.57 -0.99
C GLN A 167 -17.89 -2.87 -1.86
N GLY A 168 -18.05 -4.15 -2.20
CA GLY A 168 -19.13 -4.62 -3.07
C GLY A 168 -18.83 -4.52 -4.57
N ASN A 169 -17.71 -3.91 -4.98
CA ASN A 169 -17.30 -3.81 -6.37
C ASN A 169 -16.38 -4.97 -6.80
N PRO A 170 -16.48 -5.47 -8.05
CA PRO A 170 -15.66 -6.59 -8.52
C PRO A 170 -14.17 -6.26 -8.66
N PHE A 171 -13.79 -4.98 -8.61
CA PHE A 171 -12.41 -4.52 -8.64
C PHE A 171 -11.77 -4.34 -7.25
N TYR A 172 -12.45 -4.74 -6.17
CA TYR A 172 -11.98 -4.56 -4.79
C TYR A 172 -12.01 -5.86 -4.01
N LEU A 173 -10.89 -6.20 -3.37
CA LEU A 173 -10.70 -7.40 -2.56
C LEU A 173 -10.08 -7.04 -1.22
N GLU A 174 -10.69 -7.45 -0.11
CA GLU A 174 -10.08 -7.35 1.22
C GLU A 174 -9.28 -8.61 1.55
N VAL A 175 -8.07 -8.41 2.08
CA VAL A 175 -7.16 -9.46 2.54
C VAL A 175 -6.72 -9.16 3.95
N ARG A 176 -6.87 -10.10 4.87
CA ARG A 176 -6.36 -9.94 6.23
C ARG A 176 -4.87 -10.28 6.27
N TYR A 177 -4.07 -9.39 6.86
CA TYR A 177 -2.65 -9.63 7.10
C TYR A 177 -2.41 -10.92 7.88
N GLU A 178 -3.24 -11.15 8.90
CA GLU A 178 -3.14 -12.32 9.77
C GLU A 178 -3.35 -13.62 9.00
N ASP A 179 -4.28 -13.64 8.03
CA ASP A 179 -4.55 -14.81 7.20
C ASP A 179 -3.45 -15.01 6.16
N LEU A 180 -2.95 -13.93 5.55
CA LEU A 180 -1.81 -13.96 4.63
C LEU A 180 -0.55 -14.53 5.31
N VAL A 181 -0.32 -14.20 6.58
CA VAL A 181 0.85 -14.70 7.32
C VAL A 181 0.68 -16.16 7.75
N ARG A 182 -0.54 -16.57 8.14
CA ARG A 182 -0.81 -17.94 8.60
C ARG A 182 -0.97 -18.94 7.48
N ASN A 183 -1.56 -18.50 6.36
CA ASN A 183 -1.93 -19.35 5.24
C ASN A 183 -1.54 -18.69 3.90
N PRO A 184 -0.24 -18.41 3.66
CA PRO A 184 0.21 -17.62 2.51
C PRO A 184 -0.21 -18.22 1.17
N VAL A 185 -0.12 -19.54 0.99
CA VAL A 185 -0.51 -20.24 -0.24
C VAL A 185 -1.97 -19.95 -0.60
N ARG A 186 -2.87 -20.20 0.34
CA ARG A 186 -4.31 -19.99 0.14
C ARG A 186 -4.64 -18.55 -0.23
N GLU A 187 -4.06 -17.59 0.51
CA GLU A 187 -4.34 -16.17 0.27
C GLU A 187 -3.73 -15.70 -1.05
N LEU A 188 -2.53 -16.15 -1.40
CA LEU A 188 -1.90 -15.84 -2.69
C LEU A 188 -2.69 -16.43 -3.86
N GLN A 189 -3.20 -17.67 -3.76
CA GLN A 189 -4.08 -18.26 -4.79
C GLN A 189 -5.34 -17.41 -4.99
N ARG A 190 -5.98 -16.97 -3.89
CA ARG A 190 -7.17 -16.10 -3.93
C ARG A 190 -6.86 -14.74 -4.56
N ILE A 191 -5.71 -14.16 -4.22
CA ILE A 191 -5.25 -12.87 -4.76
C ILE A 191 -4.90 -13.01 -6.26
N CYS A 192 -4.21 -14.07 -6.65
CA CYS A 192 -3.87 -14.34 -8.05
C CYS A 192 -5.14 -14.49 -8.90
N GLY A 193 -6.12 -15.29 -8.46
CA GLY A 193 -7.40 -15.43 -9.15
C GLY A 193 -8.12 -14.09 -9.31
N PHE A 194 -8.12 -13.25 -8.26
CA PHE A 194 -8.69 -11.89 -8.33
C PHE A 194 -7.92 -10.99 -9.32
N ALA A 195 -6.58 -11.07 -9.37
CA ALA A 195 -5.73 -10.29 -10.25
C ALA A 195 -5.67 -10.82 -11.69
N GLY A 196 -6.28 -11.97 -11.96
CA GLY A 196 -6.19 -12.67 -13.25
C GLY A 196 -4.77 -13.17 -13.53
N LEU A 197 -4.11 -13.70 -12.49
CA LEU A 197 -2.79 -14.33 -12.53
C LEU A 197 -2.94 -15.82 -12.19
N GLU A 198 -2.05 -16.65 -12.70
CA GLU A 198 -1.86 -17.99 -12.17
C GLU A 198 -1.01 -17.92 -10.90
N TYR A 199 -1.28 -18.82 -9.97
CA TYR A 199 -0.47 -18.88 -8.75
C TYR A 199 0.88 -19.55 -9.04
N GLU A 200 1.97 -18.91 -8.58
CA GLU A 200 3.32 -19.40 -8.72
C GLU A 200 3.96 -19.69 -7.35
N PRO A 201 4.45 -20.93 -7.10
CA PRO A 201 5.05 -21.29 -5.81
C PRO A 201 6.25 -20.43 -5.40
N GLY A 202 6.94 -19.81 -6.36
CA GLY A 202 8.02 -18.85 -6.10
C GLY A 202 7.61 -17.65 -5.28
N MET A 203 6.31 -17.29 -5.29
CA MET A 203 5.77 -16.16 -4.52
C MET A 203 5.93 -16.35 -3.00
N GLU A 204 5.93 -17.59 -2.51
CA GLU A 204 6.15 -17.88 -1.10
C GLU A 204 7.62 -17.68 -0.69
N ARG A 205 8.54 -17.85 -1.64
CA ARG A 205 9.98 -17.66 -1.44
C ARG A 205 10.45 -16.24 -1.77
N TYR A 206 9.54 -15.27 -1.84
CA TYR A 206 9.84 -13.85 -2.11
C TYR A 206 11.05 -13.33 -1.31
N HIS A 207 11.26 -13.83 -0.09
CA HIS A 207 12.32 -13.40 0.81
C HIS A 207 13.75 -13.72 0.28
N GLU A 208 13.88 -14.66 -0.64
CA GLU A 208 15.17 -14.99 -1.30
C GLU A 208 15.66 -13.83 -2.18
N THR A 209 14.73 -13.07 -2.77
CA THR A 209 15.03 -11.94 -3.66
C THR A 209 14.64 -10.57 -3.07
N ALA A 210 13.93 -10.56 -1.95
CA ALA A 210 13.37 -9.35 -1.35
C ALA A 210 14.43 -8.28 -1.08
N ARG A 211 15.66 -8.66 -0.70
CA ARG A 211 16.75 -7.73 -0.43
C ARG A 211 17.04 -6.83 -1.63
N PHE A 212 17.14 -7.40 -2.83
CA PHE A 212 17.43 -6.63 -4.05
C PHE A 212 16.32 -5.61 -4.34
N ARG A 213 15.07 -5.97 -4.08
CA ARG A 213 13.90 -5.09 -4.28
C ARG A 213 13.76 -4.01 -3.20
N LEU A 214 14.25 -4.26 -2.00
CA LEU A 214 14.27 -3.29 -0.91
C LEU A 214 15.42 -2.29 -1.07
N GLU A 215 16.55 -2.70 -1.61
CA GLU A 215 17.73 -1.84 -1.85
C GLU A 215 17.50 -0.77 -2.94
N GLU A 216 16.37 -0.81 -3.68
CA GLU A 216 15.97 0.23 -4.64
C GLU A 216 15.66 1.58 -3.97
N VAL A 217 15.33 1.60 -2.68
CA VAL A 217 15.03 2.84 -1.97
C VAL A 217 16.28 3.72 -1.80
N GLU A 218 16.07 5.04 -1.89
CA GLU A 218 17.14 6.03 -1.70
C GLU A 218 16.85 6.92 -0.47
N THR A 219 17.84 7.68 -0.04
CA THR A 219 17.67 8.74 0.97
C THR A 219 16.63 9.74 0.47
N ARG A 220 15.64 10.09 1.31
CA ARG A 220 14.65 11.14 0.98
C ARG A 220 15.08 12.48 1.53
N HIS A 221 14.86 13.49 0.71
CA HIS A 221 15.07 14.88 1.05
C HIS A 221 13.75 15.65 0.98
N ASP A 222 13.61 16.71 1.75
CA ASP A 222 12.54 17.69 1.61
C ASP A 222 12.84 18.68 0.45
N ALA A 223 11.94 19.65 0.26
CA ALA A 223 12.08 20.68 -0.77
C ALA A 223 13.33 21.57 -0.59
N ASP A 224 13.84 21.68 0.64
CA ASP A 224 15.03 22.44 0.98
C ASP A 224 16.33 21.60 0.86
N GLY A 225 16.23 20.34 0.44
CA GLY A 225 17.34 19.40 0.31
C GLY A 225 17.82 18.80 1.64
N ARG A 226 17.09 18.98 2.75
CA ARG A 226 17.42 18.37 4.04
C ARG A 226 16.99 16.91 4.04
N VAL A 227 17.81 16.07 4.69
CA VAL A 227 17.48 14.63 4.84
C VAL A 227 16.26 14.46 5.73
N VAL A 228 15.19 13.90 5.18
CA VAL A 228 13.98 13.49 5.91
C VAL A 228 14.18 12.11 6.52
N ILE A 229 14.73 11.17 5.75
CA ILE A 229 15.03 9.81 6.19
C ILE A 229 16.12 9.21 5.30
N THR A 230 17.11 8.59 5.90
CA THR A 230 18.22 7.95 5.18
C THR A 230 17.80 6.61 4.58
N LYS A 231 18.54 6.15 3.56
CA LYS A 231 18.39 4.82 2.96
C LYS A 231 18.45 3.71 4.03
N ASP A 232 19.41 3.79 4.94
CA ASP A 232 19.60 2.79 6.00
C ASP A 232 18.42 2.72 6.96
N GLU A 233 17.86 3.86 7.33
CA GLU A 233 16.65 3.90 8.17
C GLU A 233 15.45 3.28 7.43
N ARG A 234 15.28 3.58 6.15
CA ARG A 234 14.24 2.98 5.31
C ARG A 234 14.39 1.46 5.22
N LEU A 235 15.61 0.95 5.02
CA LEU A 235 15.89 -0.49 5.02
C LEU A 235 15.58 -1.13 6.38
N ARG A 236 15.94 -0.48 7.50
CA ARG A 236 15.59 -0.97 8.85
C ARG A 236 14.08 -1.08 9.06
N LEU A 237 13.28 -0.17 8.49
CA LEU A 237 11.81 -0.25 8.56
C LEU A 237 11.26 -1.52 7.90
N HIS A 238 11.96 -2.04 6.92
CA HIS A 238 11.56 -3.22 6.13
C HIS A 238 12.31 -4.51 6.49
N ARG A 239 13.14 -4.51 7.56
CA ARG A 239 13.99 -5.65 7.94
C ARG A 239 13.26 -6.99 8.10
N PHE A 240 11.99 -6.96 8.48
CA PHE A 240 11.19 -8.19 8.64
C PHE A 240 10.56 -8.68 7.32
N THR A 241 10.51 -7.85 6.30
CA THR A 241 9.94 -8.24 5.01
C THR A 241 10.94 -9.01 4.12
N SER A 242 12.21 -9.03 4.49
CA SER A 242 13.23 -9.91 3.89
C SER A 242 13.32 -11.30 4.54
N LEU A 243 12.40 -11.61 5.44
CA LEU A 243 12.29 -12.91 6.11
C LEU A 243 10.95 -13.56 5.73
N PRO A 244 10.81 -14.89 5.86
CA PRO A 244 9.51 -15.55 5.76
C PRO A 244 8.46 -14.88 6.65
N PRO A 245 7.16 -14.97 6.31
CA PRO A 245 6.10 -14.37 7.11
C PRO A 245 6.16 -14.83 8.59
N GLN A 246 6.09 -13.88 9.52
CA GLN A 246 6.29 -14.16 10.94
C GLN A 246 4.98 -13.97 11.72
N SER A 247 4.42 -15.07 12.24
CA SER A 247 3.23 -15.05 13.09
C SER A 247 3.43 -14.30 14.41
N SER A 248 4.67 -14.17 14.89
CA SER A 248 5.02 -13.36 16.07
C SER A 248 4.69 -11.86 15.92
N ARG A 249 4.42 -11.42 14.70
CA ARG A 249 3.99 -10.03 14.44
C ARG A 249 2.49 -9.82 14.58
N ILE A 250 1.72 -10.88 14.85
CA ILE A 250 0.27 -10.87 15.03
C ILE A 250 -0.07 -10.79 16.52
N GLY A 251 -0.92 -9.83 16.88
CA GLY A 251 -1.44 -9.70 18.24
C GLY A 251 -0.45 -9.17 19.27
N ARG A 252 0.61 -8.48 18.85
CA ARG A 252 1.61 -7.84 19.71
C ARG A 252 0.99 -6.87 20.71
N TRP A 253 -0.12 -6.26 20.36
CA TRP A 253 -0.84 -5.34 21.19
C TRP A 253 -1.21 -5.94 22.58
N ARG A 254 -1.41 -7.26 22.66
CA ARG A 254 -1.76 -7.95 23.90
C ARG A 254 -0.68 -7.85 24.98
N THR A 255 0.56 -7.73 24.57
CA THR A 255 1.73 -7.69 25.45
C THR A 255 2.45 -6.34 25.46
N GLU A 256 2.27 -5.53 24.40
CA GLU A 256 3.03 -4.28 24.23
C GLU A 256 2.20 -3.01 24.49
N MET A 257 0.86 -3.09 24.51
CA MET A 257 0.01 -1.96 24.93
C MET A 257 -0.26 -1.99 26.42
N THR A 258 -0.17 -0.82 27.06
CA THR A 258 -0.69 -0.64 28.41
C THR A 258 -2.22 -0.63 28.38
N ARG A 259 -2.85 -0.75 29.54
CA ARG A 259 -4.32 -0.68 29.66
C ARG A 259 -4.87 0.68 29.17
N GLU A 260 -4.15 1.75 29.46
CA GLU A 260 -4.49 3.12 29.06
C GLU A 260 -4.40 3.28 27.54
N MET A 261 -3.30 2.82 26.94
CA MET A 261 -3.14 2.82 25.45
C MET A 261 -4.26 2.04 24.76
N LEU A 262 -4.58 0.86 25.29
CA LEU A 262 -5.62 0.01 24.74
C LEU A 262 -7.00 0.66 24.86
N ALA A 263 -7.31 1.24 26.00
CA ALA A 263 -8.59 1.92 26.23
C ALA A 263 -8.75 3.13 25.31
N ALA A 264 -7.72 3.98 25.18
CA ALA A 264 -7.73 5.15 24.31
C ALA A 264 -7.91 4.73 22.84
N TYR A 265 -7.21 3.72 22.36
CA TYR A 265 -7.35 3.20 21.01
C TYR A 265 -8.75 2.64 20.75
N GLU A 266 -9.26 1.78 21.64
CA GLU A 266 -10.56 1.11 21.48
C GLU A 266 -11.77 2.01 21.74
N GLU A 267 -11.60 3.16 22.40
CA GLU A 267 -12.65 4.20 22.48
C GLU A 267 -13.07 4.66 21.10
N ILE A 268 -12.12 4.80 20.15
CA ILE A 268 -12.34 5.28 18.79
C ILE A 268 -12.54 4.11 17.81
N ALA A 269 -11.66 3.12 17.86
CA ALA A 269 -11.61 2.05 16.85
C ALA A 269 -12.37 0.78 17.23
N GLY A 270 -12.90 0.67 18.47
CA GLY A 270 -13.42 -0.57 18.99
C GLY A 270 -14.59 -1.18 18.22
N ASP A 271 -15.49 -0.34 17.68
CA ASP A 271 -16.63 -0.84 16.89
C ASP A 271 -16.15 -1.38 15.54
N LEU A 272 -15.27 -0.66 14.84
CA LEU A 272 -14.71 -1.13 13.57
C LEU A 272 -13.82 -2.38 13.76
N LEU A 273 -13.05 -2.47 14.84
CA LEU A 273 -12.31 -3.69 15.18
C LEU A 273 -13.26 -4.90 15.29
N ALA A 274 -14.37 -4.74 16.00
CA ALA A 274 -15.37 -5.80 16.16
C ALA A 274 -16.04 -6.16 14.82
N ASP A 275 -16.40 -5.18 14.01
CA ASP A 275 -17.00 -5.39 12.68
C ASP A 275 -16.04 -6.11 11.72
N LEU A 276 -14.74 -5.91 11.88
CA LEU A 276 -13.68 -6.63 11.17
C LEU A 276 -13.36 -8.00 11.81
N GLY A 277 -14.03 -8.41 12.87
CA GLY A 277 -13.85 -9.69 13.54
C GLY A 277 -12.60 -9.76 14.44
N TYR A 278 -12.05 -8.61 14.85
CA TYR A 278 -11.01 -8.57 15.89
C TYR A 278 -11.64 -8.58 17.29
N GLU A 279 -11.05 -9.34 18.20
CA GLU A 279 -11.51 -9.35 19.59
C GLU A 279 -11.26 -8.00 20.28
N ARG A 280 -12.12 -7.60 21.21
CA ARG A 280 -11.89 -6.43 22.06
C ARG A 280 -11.04 -6.82 23.27
N GLY A 281 -10.05 -6.00 23.58
CA GLY A 281 -9.23 -6.15 24.80
C GLY A 281 -9.84 -5.45 26.02
N SER A 282 -10.68 -4.42 25.81
CA SER A 282 -11.38 -3.71 26.87
C SER A 282 -12.82 -4.21 27.05
N ARG A 283 -13.30 -4.29 28.33
CA ARG A 283 -14.64 -4.81 28.69
C ARG A 283 -15.79 -3.80 28.44
N ARG A 284 -15.68 -2.83 27.52
CA ARG A 284 -16.77 -1.86 27.29
C ARG A 284 -17.91 -2.40 26.44
N LYS A 285 -19.19 -2.13 26.83
CA LYS A 285 -20.41 -2.48 26.09
C LYS A 285 -20.50 -1.73 24.74
N ARG A 286 -20.97 -2.43 23.69
CA ARG A 286 -21.27 -1.88 22.35
C ARG A 286 -22.04 -0.56 22.44
N ARG A 287 -21.47 0.53 21.94
CA ARG A 287 -22.23 1.71 21.52
C ARG A 287 -22.53 1.59 20.02
N ARG A 288 -23.80 1.63 19.66
CA ARG A 288 -24.21 1.62 18.24
C ARG A 288 -23.72 2.92 17.56
N TRP A 289 -22.87 2.80 16.56
CA TRP A 289 -22.11 3.89 15.93
C TRP A 289 -22.78 4.49 14.67
N PHE A 290 -24.06 4.22 14.43
CA PHE A 290 -24.74 4.52 13.16
C PHE A 290 -25.20 5.97 12.96
N SER A 291 -24.89 6.96 13.81
CA SER A 291 -25.51 8.29 13.67
C SER A 291 -24.63 9.54 13.77
N ARG A 292 -23.32 9.48 13.70
CA ARG A 292 -22.48 10.66 13.98
C ARG A 292 -21.64 11.23 12.84
N TRP A 293 -21.67 10.66 11.64
CA TRP A 293 -20.81 11.07 10.52
C TRP A 293 -21.59 11.46 9.25
N PHE A 294 -22.91 11.62 9.33
CA PHE A 294 -23.76 12.10 8.23
C PHE A 294 -24.60 13.31 8.69
N SER A 295 -23.93 14.44 8.92
CA SER A 295 -24.54 15.78 8.93
C SER A 295 -23.53 16.80 8.42
#